data_42b9a53521cb3b417dd7cc3e66123a4f
#
_entry.id   42b9a53521cb3b417dd7cc3e66123a4f
#
_cell.length_a   1.000
_cell.length_b   1.000
_cell.length_c   1.000
_cell.angle_alpha   90.00
_cell.angle_beta   90.00
_cell.angle_gamma   90.00
#
_symmetry.space_group_name_H-M   'P 1'
#
loop_
_entity.id
_entity.type
_entity.pdbx_description
1 polymer ?
#
loop_
_entity_poly.entity_id
_entity_poly.type
_entity_poly.pdbx_seq_one_letter_code
_entity_poly.pdbx_strand_id
1 'polypeptide(L)'
;MIQFDLIRAHDPELCGYMEEELARQRSHLELIASENFVSETVMAAMGSHLTNKYAEGYPGKRYYGGCECVDKVEDLARDRVKKLFGAEHANVQPHSGAQANLSVYFALLNPGDTILGMNLSHGGHLTHGSPVNMSGKYFNVVPYGVSEADERIDYDELRRIANECKPKLIVAGASAYPREIRFDIISDIAKEVGAIL
;
A
#
# COMPACT_ATOMS: atom_id res chain seq x y z
N MET A 1 11.87 -10.56 20.26
CA MET A 1 11.04 -10.39 21.50
C MET A 1 11.12 -8.94 21.96
N ILE A 2 9.99 -8.29 22.22
CA ILE A 2 9.95 -6.91 22.72
C ILE A 2 10.60 -6.90 24.12
N GLN A 3 11.49 -5.96 24.36
CA GLN A 3 12.17 -5.83 25.68
C GLN A 3 11.32 -5.00 26.64
N PHE A 4 10.22 -5.55 27.12
CA PHE A 4 9.30 -4.88 28.05
C PHE A 4 10.01 -4.36 29.31
N ASP A 5 10.97 -5.12 29.85
CA ASP A 5 11.68 -4.69 31.06
C ASP A 5 12.47 -3.40 30.86
N LEU A 6 13.09 -3.24 29.67
CA LEU A 6 13.80 -1.99 29.33
C LEU A 6 12.83 -0.81 29.26
N ILE A 7 11.69 -1.00 28.59
CA ILE A 7 10.67 0.05 28.45
C ILE A 7 10.07 0.38 29.80
N ARG A 8 9.72 -0.63 30.58
CA ARG A 8 9.13 -0.45 31.92
C ARG A 8 10.04 0.32 32.88
N ALA A 9 11.36 0.12 32.76
CA ALA A 9 12.33 0.82 33.59
C ALA A 9 12.40 2.33 33.32
N HIS A 10 12.03 2.77 32.11
CA HIS A 10 12.13 4.16 31.67
C HIS A 10 10.76 4.84 31.55
N ASP A 11 9.75 4.09 31.10
CA ASP A 11 8.39 4.57 30.89
C ASP A 11 7.38 3.45 31.25
N PRO A 12 7.03 3.32 32.53
CA PRO A 12 6.12 2.29 32.98
C PRO A 12 4.68 2.47 32.45
N GLU A 13 4.25 3.70 32.19
CA GLU A 13 2.92 3.99 31.65
C GLU A 13 2.80 3.49 30.20
N LEU A 14 3.73 3.85 29.35
CA LEU A 14 3.79 3.33 27.98
C LEU A 14 3.88 1.81 27.95
N CYS A 15 4.72 1.22 28.82
CA CYS A 15 4.86 -0.22 28.90
C CYS A 15 3.52 -0.89 29.26
N GLY A 16 2.75 -0.31 30.18
CA GLY A 16 1.42 -0.80 30.54
C GLY A 16 0.47 -0.87 29.33
N TYR A 17 0.38 0.20 28.57
CA TYR A 17 -0.46 0.24 27.35
C TYR A 17 0.00 -0.76 26.29
N MET A 18 1.31 -0.96 26.11
CA MET A 18 1.83 -1.97 25.20
C MET A 18 1.49 -3.39 25.64
N GLU A 19 1.49 -3.68 26.94
CA GLU A 19 1.08 -4.98 27.48
C GLU A 19 -0.42 -5.22 27.34
N GLU A 20 -1.23 -4.19 27.55
CA GLU A 20 -2.68 -4.24 27.30
C GLU A 20 -2.99 -4.53 25.84
N GLU A 21 -2.32 -3.87 24.90
CA GLU A 21 -2.49 -4.14 23.48
C GLU A 21 -2.04 -5.55 23.10
N LEU A 22 -0.93 -6.03 23.64
CA LEU A 22 -0.50 -7.41 23.42
C LEU A 22 -1.54 -8.42 23.94
N ALA A 23 -2.13 -8.16 25.11
CA ALA A 23 -3.20 -8.99 25.66
C ALA A 23 -4.45 -8.95 24.79
N ARG A 24 -4.82 -7.78 24.28
CA ARG A 24 -5.92 -7.61 23.33
C ARG A 24 -5.70 -8.47 22.08
N GLN A 25 -4.56 -8.33 21.43
CA GLN A 25 -4.22 -9.11 20.23
C GLN A 25 -4.27 -10.62 20.46
N ARG A 26 -3.86 -11.09 21.62
CA ARG A 26 -3.86 -12.53 21.97
C ARG A 26 -5.25 -13.08 22.30
N SER A 27 -6.16 -12.24 22.74
CA SER A 27 -7.50 -12.65 23.21
C SER A 27 -8.62 -12.44 22.19
N HIS A 28 -8.35 -11.76 21.08
CA HIS A 28 -9.35 -11.44 20.06
C HIS A 28 -8.99 -12.07 18.71
N LEU A 29 -10.01 -12.23 17.88
CA LEU A 29 -9.83 -12.56 16.47
C LEU A 29 -9.79 -11.26 15.66
N GLU A 30 -8.70 -11.05 14.92
CA GLU A 30 -8.58 -9.91 14.06
C GLU A 30 -9.38 -10.12 12.76
N LEU A 31 -10.38 -9.24 12.52
CA LEU A 31 -11.25 -9.30 11.35
C LEU A 31 -11.04 -8.12 10.40
N ILE A 32 -10.09 -7.23 10.68
CA ILE A 32 -9.73 -6.13 9.78
C ILE A 32 -8.83 -6.68 8.67
N ALA A 33 -9.34 -6.69 7.44
CA ALA A 33 -8.71 -7.33 6.29
C ALA A 33 -7.31 -6.79 5.94
N SER A 34 -7.00 -5.56 6.35
CA SER A 34 -5.71 -4.90 6.10
C SER A 34 -4.68 -5.08 7.23
N GLU A 35 -5.04 -5.74 8.33
CA GLU A 35 -4.10 -6.01 9.42
C GLU A 35 -3.39 -7.36 9.25
N ASN A 36 -2.14 -7.41 9.71
CA ASN A 36 -1.32 -8.61 9.68
C ASN A 36 -0.42 -8.69 10.92
N PHE A 37 -0.32 -9.86 11.52
CA PHE A 37 0.63 -10.11 12.59
C PHE A 37 2.01 -10.39 12.00
N VAL A 38 2.93 -9.47 12.22
CA VAL A 38 4.31 -9.60 11.74
C VAL A 38 5.15 -10.50 12.66
N SER A 39 6.23 -11.07 12.11
CA SER A 39 7.17 -11.87 12.90
C SER A 39 7.98 -11.00 13.88
N GLU A 40 8.47 -11.62 14.96
CA GLU A 40 9.37 -10.96 15.90
C GLU A 40 10.62 -10.39 15.21
N THR A 41 11.09 -11.02 14.15
CA THR A 41 12.23 -10.54 13.35
C THR A 41 11.94 -9.21 12.67
N VAL A 42 10.73 -9.04 12.13
CA VAL A 42 10.31 -7.77 11.51
C VAL A 42 10.26 -6.66 12.56
N MET A 43 9.64 -6.93 13.71
CA MET A 43 9.59 -5.97 14.82
C MET A 43 10.97 -5.58 15.32
N ALA A 44 11.89 -6.56 15.48
CA ALA A 44 13.25 -6.31 15.91
C ALA A 44 14.05 -5.48 14.89
N ALA A 45 13.86 -5.72 13.60
CA ALA A 45 14.53 -4.93 12.57
C ALA A 45 14.03 -3.48 12.54
N MET A 46 12.72 -3.26 12.67
CA MET A 46 12.12 -1.93 12.73
C MET A 46 12.58 -1.12 13.94
N GLY A 47 12.70 -1.74 15.12
CA GLY A 47 13.15 -1.13 16.37
C GLY A 47 14.67 -1.13 16.56
N SER A 48 15.46 -1.34 15.51
CA SER A 48 16.91 -1.42 15.59
C SER A 48 17.58 -0.04 15.49
N HIS A 49 18.92 -0.03 15.64
CA HIS A 49 19.77 1.16 15.48
C HIS A 49 19.70 1.78 14.06
N LEU A 50 19.14 1.07 13.08
CA LEU A 50 18.90 1.63 11.74
C LEU A 50 17.96 2.85 11.78
N THR A 51 17.09 2.95 12.79
CA THR A 51 16.23 4.12 13.01
C THR A 51 17.00 5.41 13.28
N ASN A 52 18.26 5.33 13.69
CA ASN A 52 19.10 6.49 13.96
C ASN A 52 19.68 7.12 12.70
N LYS A 53 19.64 6.42 11.55
CA LYS A 53 20.33 6.88 10.34
C LYS A 53 19.38 7.62 9.40
N TYR A 54 19.67 8.91 9.22
CA TYR A 54 19.02 9.71 8.19
C TYR A 54 19.64 9.42 6.80
N ALA A 55 18.84 8.94 5.86
CA ALA A 55 19.31 8.39 4.58
C ALA A 55 18.50 8.92 3.39
N GLU A 56 18.29 10.24 3.32
CA GLU A 56 17.60 10.87 2.20
C GLU A 56 18.31 10.62 0.88
N GLY A 57 17.55 10.35 -0.18
CA GLY A 57 18.05 9.94 -1.48
C GLY A 57 17.93 8.42 -1.67
N TYR A 58 18.71 7.87 -2.58
CA TYR A 58 18.71 6.45 -2.93
C TYR A 58 20.09 5.81 -2.72
N PRO A 59 20.20 4.49 -2.62
CA PRO A 59 21.48 3.80 -2.52
C PRO A 59 22.50 4.30 -3.56
N GLY A 60 23.69 4.64 -3.10
CA GLY A 60 24.75 5.23 -3.93
C GLY A 60 24.52 6.68 -4.38
N LYS A 61 23.38 7.28 -4.06
CA LYS A 61 23.00 8.67 -4.38
C LYS A 61 22.33 9.36 -3.20
N ARG A 62 23.01 9.38 -2.06
CA ARG A 62 22.52 9.98 -0.82
C ARG A 62 22.92 11.45 -0.72
N TYR A 63 22.10 12.22 -0.04
CA TYR A 63 22.42 13.62 0.31
C TYR A 63 23.38 13.70 1.51
N TYR A 64 23.49 12.64 2.32
CA TYR A 64 24.29 12.58 3.53
C TYR A 64 25.32 11.46 3.48
N GLY A 65 26.46 11.65 4.18
CA GLY A 65 27.49 10.63 4.34
C GLY A 65 27.10 9.52 5.33
N GLY A 66 27.89 8.45 5.36
CA GLY A 66 27.72 7.32 6.29
C GLY A 66 26.55 6.41 5.96
N CYS A 67 26.13 6.33 4.70
CA CYS A 67 24.99 5.54 4.26
C CYS A 67 25.35 4.17 3.67
N GLU A 68 26.61 3.84 3.61
CA GLU A 68 27.15 2.61 2.96
C GLU A 68 26.60 1.31 3.55
N CYS A 69 26.17 1.33 4.81
CA CYS A 69 25.54 0.17 5.45
C CYS A 69 24.04 0.11 5.19
N VAL A 70 23.34 1.25 5.32
CA VAL A 70 21.90 1.30 5.05
C VAL A 70 21.59 1.14 3.57
N ASP A 71 22.52 1.52 2.68
CA ASP A 71 22.42 1.25 1.25
C ASP A 71 22.31 -0.26 0.98
N LYS A 72 23.16 -1.06 1.65
CA LYS A 72 23.10 -2.53 1.52
C LYS A 72 21.78 -3.10 2.03
N VAL A 73 21.20 -2.53 3.08
CA VAL A 73 19.90 -2.97 3.62
C VAL A 73 18.78 -2.65 2.62
N GLU A 74 18.78 -1.43 2.06
CA GLU A 74 17.78 -1.02 1.07
C GLU A 74 17.91 -1.82 -0.23
N ASP A 75 19.13 -2.02 -0.73
CA ASP A 75 19.37 -2.83 -1.93
C ASP A 75 18.91 -4.28 -1.73
N LEU A 76 19.21 -4.88 -0.58
CA LEU A 76 18.76 -6.22 -0.24
C LEU A 76 17.22 -6.31 -0.23
N ALA A 77 16.56 -5.30 0.34
CA ALA A 77 15.08 -5.24 0.36
C ALA A 77 14.51 -5.12 -1.07
N ARG A 78 15.07 -4.25 -1.90
CA ARG A 78 14.70 -4.09 -3.31
C ARG A 78 14.86 -5.39 -4.09
N ASP A 79 15.99 -6.07 -3.94
CA ASP A 79 16.27 -7.33 -4.65
C ASP A 79 15.31 -8.45 -4.22
N ARG A 80 14.99 -8.53 -2.93
CA ARG A 80 14.03 -9.50 -2.41
C ARG A 80 12.61 -9.23 -2.92
N VAL A 81 12.17 -7.98 -2.94
CA VAL A 81 10.86 -7.59 -3.49
C VAL A 81 10.78 -7.89 -4.98
N LYS A 82 11.81 -7.51 -5.77
CA LYS A 82 11.87 -7.86 -7.19
C LYS A 82 11.75 -9.36 -7.42
N LYS A 83 12.50 -10.17 -6.64
CA LYS A 83 12.44 -11.63 -6.75
C LYS A 83 11.06 -12.18 -6.35
N LEU A 84 10.46 -11.66 -5.31
CA LEU A 84 9.15 -12.11 -4.80
C LEU A 84 8.03 -11.89 -5.82
N PHE A 85 8.04 -10.73 -6.47
CA PHE A 85 6.98 -10.33 -7.41
C PHE A 85 7.33 -10.54 -8.88
N GLY A 86 8.54 -11.03 -9.20
CA GLY A 86 9.00 -11.16 -10.59
C GLY A 86 9.15 -9.80 -11.29
N ALA A 87 9.40 -8.73 -10.53
CA ALA A 87 9.46 -7.37 -11.03
C ALA A 87 10.88 -6.96 -11.45
N GLU A 88 10.98 -6.12 -12.48
CA GLU A 88 12.27 -5.57 -12.92
C GLU A 88 12.78 -4.47 -11.98
N HIS A 89 11.87 -3.69 -11.41
CA HIS A 89 12.17 -2.57 -10.52
C HIS A 89 11.34 -2.63 -9.24
N ALA A 90 11.90 -2.07 -8.17
CA ALA A 90 11.20 -1.91 -6.89
C ALA A 90 11.66 -0.64 -6.18
N ASN A 91 10.75 0.00 -5.49
CA ASN A 91 11.02 1.05 -4.51
C ASN A 91 10.45 0.59 -3.17
N VAL A 92 11.30 0.56 -2.14
CA VAL A 92 10.95 0.09 -0.78
C VAL A 92 10.92 1.21 0.24
N GLN A 93 11.03 2.47 -0.19
CA GLN A 93 11.05 3.63 0.71
C GLN A 93 9.68 4.07 1.24
N PRO A 94 8.55 3.90 0.52
CA PRO A 94 7.26 4.29 1.08
C PRO A 94 6.99 3.63 2.43
N HIS A 95 6.61 4.43 3.42
CA HIS A 95 6.32 3.94 4.78
C HIS A 95 4.95 3.26 4.90
N SER A 96 4.10 3.40 3.88
CA SER A 96 2.73 2.85 3.86
C SER A 96 2.25 2.61 2.44
N GLY A 97 1.23 1.77 2.28
CA GLY A 97 0.53 1.61 0.99
C GLY A 97 -0.06 2.92 0.47
N ALA A 98 -0.55 3.78 1.36
CA ALA A 98 -1.06 5.09 0.98
C ALA A 98 0.03 5.97 0.35
N GLN A 99 1.23 6.02 0.94
CA GLN A 99 2.36 6.75 0.37
C GLN A 99 2.82 6.14 -0.96
N ALA A 100 2.86 4.80 -1.06
CA ALA A 100 3.21 4.11 -2.30
C ALA A 100 2.25 4.48 -3.44
N ASN A 101 0.94 4.42 -3.20
CA ASN A 101 -0.07 4.78 -4.19
C ASN A 101 0.03 6.27 -4.60
N LEU A 102 0.19 7.17 -3.63
CA LEU A 102 0.36 8.60 -3.94
C LEU A 102 1.62 8.86 -4.75
N SER A 103 2.72 8.18 -4.46
CA SER A 103 3.96 8.30 -5.23
C SER A 103 3.75 7.92 -6.71
N VAL A 104 3.00 6.86 -6.97
CA VAL A 104 2.63 6.45 -8.34
C VAL A 104 1.74 7.51 -9.00
N TYR A 105 0.72 7.98 -8.31
CA TYR A 105 -0.20 8.99 -8.87
C TYR A 105 0.53 10.27 -9.26
N PHE A 106 1.33 10.83 -8.37
CA PHE A 106 2.06 12.07 -8.65
C PHE A 106 3.23 11.91 -9.63
N ALA A 107 3.73 10.68 -9.82
CA ALA A 107 4.72 10.39 -10.86
C ALA A 107 4.10 10.32 -12.27
N LEU A 108 2.85 9.88 -12.38
CA LEU A 108 2.22 9.51 -13.66
C LEU A 108 1.08 10.44 -14.07
N LEU A 109 0.52 11.21 -13.15
CA LEU A 109 -0.70 11.99 -13.35
C LEU A 109 -0.50 13.46 -12.97
N ASN A 110 -1.33 14.31 -13.56
CA ASN A 110 -1.50 15.69 -13.13
C ASN A 110 -2.78 15.84 -12.29
N PRO A 111 -2.85 16.81 -11.36
CA PRO A 111 -4.09 17.12 -10.67
C PRO A 111 -5.25 17.35 -11.64
N GLY A 112 -6.40 16.71 -11.37
CA GLY A 112 -7.57 16.74 -12.23
C GLY A 112 -7.64 15.65 -13.29
N ASP A 113 -6.57 14.86 -13.49
CA ASP A 113 -6.63 13.69 -14.38
C ASP A 113 -7.63 12.67 -13.85
N THR A 114 -8.26 11.91 -14.76
CA THR A 114 -9.25 10.90 -14.39
C THR A 114 -8.57 9.60 -14.00
N ILE A 115 -8.94 9.08 -12.83
CA ILE A 115 -8.59 7.72 -12.37
C ILE A 115 -9.85 6.87 -12.23
N LEU A 116 -9.74 5.59 -12.54
CA LEU A 116 -10.78 4.60 -12.36
C LEU A 116 -10.34 3.64 -11.24
N GLY A 117 -11.08 3.59 -10.13
CA GLY A 117 -10.71 2.80 -8.95
C GLY A 117 -11.89 2.05 -8.36
N MET A 118 -11.61 0.98 -7.62
CA MET A 118 -12.67 0.22 -6.98
C MET A 118 -13.36 1.04 -5.88
N ASN A 119 -14.70 1.03 -5.88
CA ASN A 119 -15.50 1.70 -4.86
C ASN A 119 -15.14 1.20 -3.45
N LEU A 120 -15.00 2.14 -2.51
CA LEU A 120 -14.68 1.82 -1.12
C LEU A 120 -15.70 0.88 -0.48
N SER A 121 -17.00 1.10 -0.76
CA SER A 121 -18.09 0.26 -0.22
C SER A 121 -18.11 -1.16 -0.81
N HIS A 122 -17.39 -1.41 -1.89
CA HIS A 122 -17.29 -2.71 -2.55
C HIS A 122 -15.95 -3.41 -2.29
N GLY A 123 -15.17 -2.93 -1.33
CA GLY A 123 -13.90 -3.52 -0.94
C GLY A 123 -12.66 -2.79 -1.43
N GLY A 124 -12.81 -1.62 -2.08
CA GLY A 124 -11.69 -0.76 -2.44
C GLY A 124 -10.95 -0.19 -1.24
N HIS A 125 -9.90 0.57 -1.50
CA HIS A 125 -9.13 1.27 -0.47
C HIS A 125 -9.38 2.78 -0.53
N LEU A 126 -9.17 3.49 0.59
CA LEU A 126 -9.31 4.95 0.63
C LEU A 126 -8.50 5.65 -0.47
N THR A 127 -7.29 5.16 -0.75
CA THR A 127 -6.41 5.72 -1.79
C THR A 127 -6.84 5.41 -3.23
N HIS A 128 -7.93 4.64 -3.43
CA HIS A 128 -8.50 4.40 -4.75
C HIS A 128 -9.50 5.49 -5.18
N GLY A 129 -9.44 6.66 -4.56
CA GLY A 129 -10.24 7.81 -4.95
C GLY A 129 -11.35 8.20 -3.99
N SER A 130 -11.32 7.75 -2.73
CA SER A 130 -12.29 8.22 -1.73
C SER A 130 -12.26 9.74 -1.58
N PRO A 131 -13.42 10.44 -1.53
CA PRO A 131 -13.48 11.90 -1.42
C PRO A 131 -12.78 12.48 -0.20
N VAL A 132 -12.61 11.69 0.86
CA VAL A 132 -11.91 12.11 2.08
C VAL A 132 -10.40 11.89 2.00
N ASN A 133 -9.93 11.19 0.97
CA ASN A 133 -8.52 10.91 0.74
C ASN A 133 -7.91 11.90 -0.27
N MET A 134 -6.58 12.04 -0.24
CA MET A 134 -5.83 12.87 -1.21
C MET A 134 -6.15 12.49 -2.65
N SER A 135 -6.26 11.19 -2.96
CA SER A 135 -6.61 10.73 -4.30
C SER A 135 -7.94 11.29 -4.80
N GLY A 136 -8.97 11.31 -3.96
CA GLY A 136 -10.27 11.89 -4.32
C GLY A 136 -10.31 13.41 -4.34
N LYS A 137 -9.32 14.08 -3.71
CA LYS A 137 -9.23 15.55 -3.72
C LYS A 137 -8.44 16.10 -4.89
N TYR A 138 -7.45 15.39 -5.38
CA TYR A 138 -6.54 15.83 -6.44
C TYR A 138 -6.96 15.34 -7.82
N PHE A 139 -7.67 14.22 -7.92
CA PHE A 139 -7.99 13.58 -9.18
C PHE A 139 -9.51 13.51 -9.41
N ASN A 140 -9.90 13.43 -10.67
CA ASN A 140 -11.27 13.15 -11.05
C ASN A 140 -11.49 11.63 -10.95
N VAL A 141 -12.26 11.19 -9.96
CA VAL A 141 -12.41 9.78 -9.64
C VAL A 141 -13.71 9.23 -10.19
N VAL A 142 -13.62 8.15 -10.96
CA VAL A 142 -14.76 7.35 -11.39
C VAL A 142 -14.65 5.98 -10.73
N PRO A 143 -15.65 5.54 -9.94
CA PRO A 143 -15.59 4.24 -9.30
C PRO A 143 -16.11 3.12 -10.22
N TYR A 144 -15.50 1.92 -10.09
CA TYR A 144 -16.12 0.67 -10.53
C TYR A 144 -16.49 -0.17 -9.32
N GLY A 145 -17.38 -1.13 -9.49
CA GLY A 145 -17.91 -1.90 -8.38
C GLY A 145 -18.10 -3.38 -8.69
N VAL A 146 -18.95 -3.99 -7.88
CA VAL A 146 -19.39 -5.38 -8.01
C VAL A 146 -20.83 -5.43 -8.50
N SER A 147 -21.18 -6.53 -9.17
CA SER A 147 -22.55 -6.85 -9.54
C SER A 147 -23.40 -7.11 -8.30
N GLU A 148 -24.65 -6.65 -8.30
CA GLU A 148 -25.61 -6.96 -7.23
C GLU A 148 -26.01 -8.46 -7.22
N ALA A 149 -25.83 -9.15 -8.33
CA ALA A 149 -26.31 -10.53 -8.48
C ALA A 149 -25.41 -11.56 -7.76
N ASP A 150 -24.09 -11.33 -7.74
CA ASP A 150 -23.12 -12.31 -7.23
C ASP A 150 -21.96 -11.69 -6.43
N GLU A 151 -21.99 -10.37 -6.23
CA GLU A 151 -20.99 -9.59 -5.50
C GLU A 151 -19.56 -9.76 -6.07
N ARG A 152 -19.44 -10.01 -7.39
CA ARG A 152 -18.18 -10.05 -8.12
C ARG A 152 -17.96 -8.79 -8.92
N ILE A 153 -16.69 -8.46 -9.20
CA ILE A 153 -16.35 -7.37 -10.09
C ILE A 153 -17.02 -7.62 -11.46
N ASP A 154 -17.84 -6.66 -11.89
CA ASP A 154 -18.46 -6.68 -13.21
C ASP A 154 -17.48 -6.08 -14.22
N TYR A 155 -16.78 -6.97 -14.93
CA TYR A 155 -15.76 -6.56 -15.91
C TYR A 155 -16.34 -5.94 -17.18
N ASP A 156 -17.58 -6.26 -17.54
CA ASP A 156 -18.26 -5.66 -18.68
C ASP A 156 -18.68 -4.23 -18.35
N GLU A 157 -19.21 -4.01 -17.16
CA GLU A 157 -19.50 -2.68 -16.64
C GLU A 157 -18.22 -1.85 -16.45
N LEU A 158 -17.14 -2.44 -15.92
CA LEU A 158 -15.84 -1.79 -15.81
C LEU A 158 -15.35 -1.32 -17.18
N ARG A 159 -15.45 -2.17 -18.23
CA ARG A 159 -15.08 -1.82 -19.59
C ARG A 159 -15.95 -0.69 -20.13
N ARG A 160 -17.25 -0.73 -19.89
CA ARG A 160 -18.18 0.32 -20.30
C ARG A 160 -17.78 1.66 -19.68
N ILE A 161 -17.59 1.69 -18.35
CA ILE A 161 -17.19 2.88 -17.60
C ILE A 161 -15.84 3.40 -18.10
N ALA A 162 -14.85 2.54 -18.27
CA ALA A 162 -13.52 2.93 -18.76
C ALA A 162 -13.60 3.57 -20.16
N ASN A 163 -14.45 3.03 -21.05
CA ASN A 163 -14.65 3.61 -22.38
C ASN A 163 -15.34 4.99 -22.35
N GLU A 164 -16.23 5.22 -21.40
CA GLU A 164 -16.92 6.49 -21.23
C GLU A 164 -16.02 7.55 -20.60
N CYS A 165 -15.33 7.22 -19.50
CA CYS A 165 -14.55 8.22 -18.76
C CYS A 165 -13.11 8.37 -19.27
N LYS A 166 -12.61 7.44 -20.10
CA LYS A 166 -11.24 7.47 -20.65
C LYS A 166 -10.20 7.82 -19.59
N PRO A 167 -10.05 7.00 -18.54
CA PRO A 167 -9.14 7.31 -17.45
C PRO A 167 -7.68 7.30 -17.93
N LYS A 168 -6.82 8.07 -17.29
CA LYS A 168 -5.37 7.96 -17.50
C LYS A 168 -4.76 6.79 -16.75
N LEU A 169 -5.39 6.40 -15.63
CA LEU A 169 -4.93 5.30 -14.79
C LEU A 169 -6.12 4.51 -14.25
N ILE A 170 -6.01 3.19 -14.30
CA ILE A 170 -6.93 2.25 -13.64
C ILE A 170 -6.21 1.67 -12.43
N VAL A 171 -6.83 1.76 -11.26
CA VAL A 171 -6.32 1.18 -10.02
C VAL A 171 -6.96 -0.19 -9.83
N ALA A 172 -6.18 -1.25 -9.94
CA ALA A 172 -6.62 -2.61 -9.70
C ALA A 172 -6.07 -3.14 -8.37
N GLY A 173 -6.95 -3.62 -7.53
CA GLY A 173 -6.64 -4.11 -6.20
C GLY A 173 -7.76 -3.81 -5.23
N ALA A 174 -7.69 -4.40 -4.06
CA ALA A 174 -8.71 -4.22 -3.05
C ALA A 174 -8.13 -4.43 -1.64
N SER A 175 -8.80 -3.85 -0.65
CA SER A 175 -8.51 -4.07 0.76
C SER A 175 -9.42 -5.14 1.36
N ALA A 176 -10.70 -5.18 0.95
CA ALA A 176 -11.72 -6.03 1.55
C ALA A 176 -12.58 -6.78 0.50
N TYR A 177 -12.07 -7.02 -0.68
CA TYR A 177 -12.73 -7.84 -1.70
C TYR A 177 -12.18 -9.26 -1.64
N PRO A 178 -12.97 -10.28 -1.22
CA PRO A 178 -12.46 -11.61 -0.90
C PRO A 178 -12.49 -12.59 -2.10
N ARG A 179 -12.57 -12.08 -3.32
CA ARG A 179 -12.63 -12.87 -4.55
C ARG A 179 -11.37 -12.66 -5.37
N GLU A 180 -11.12 -13.57 -6.30
CA GLU A 180 -10.04 -13.42 -7.28
C GLU A 180 -10.30 -12.23 -8.21
N ILE A 181 -9.27 -11.40 -8.39
CA ILE A 181 -9.30 -10.27 -9.33
C ILE A 181 -8.63 -10.73 -10.64
N ARG A 182 -9.34 -10.61 -11.75
CA ARG A 182 -8.85 -10.95 -13.08
C ARG A 182 -8.06 -9.76 -13.64
N PHE A 183 -6.81 -9.65 -13.20
CA PHE A 183 -5.90 -8.58 -13.64
C PHE A 183 -5.64 -8.61 -15.16
N ASP A 184 -5.71 -9.79 -15.79
CA ASP A 184 -5.63 -9.97 -17.22
C ASP A 184 -6.74 -9.21 -17.96
N ILE A 185 -7.99 -9.33 -17.52
CA ILE A 185 -9.13 -8.62 -18.10
C ILE A 185 -8.98 -7.11 -17.89
N ILE A 186 -8.61 -6.68 -16.69
CA ILE A 186 -8.41 -5.25 -16.40
C ILE A 186 -7.26 -4.68 -17.24
N SER A 187 -6.18 -5.44 -17.43
CA SER A 187 -5.06 -5.07 -18.30
C SER A 187 -5.50 -4.84 -19.74
N ASP A 188 -6.36 -5.72 -20.26
CA ASP A 188 -6.87 -5.57 -21.62
C ASP A 188 -7.78 -4.34 -21.74
N ILE A 189 -8.64 -4.09 -20.76
CA ILE A 189 -9.46 -2.87 -20.69
C ILE A 189 -8.57 -1.62 -20.66
N ALA A 190 -7.51 -1.63 -19.85
CA ALA A 190 -6.58 -0.50 -19.78
C ALA A 190 -5.93 -0.21 -21.14
N LYS A 191 -5.49 -1.25 -21.85
CA LYS A 191 -4.94 -1.13 -23.22
C LYS A 191 -5.96 -0.57 -24.19
N GLU A 192 -7.21 -1.06 -24.16
CA GLU A 192 -8.31 -0.59 -25.03
C GLU A 192 -8.54 0.92 -24.92
N VAL A 193 -8.42 1.47 -23.72
CA VAL A 193 -8.67 2.89 -23.47
C VAL A 193 -7.39 3.75 -23.41
N GLY A 194 -6.22 3.14 -23.53
CA GLY A 194 -4.92 3.82 -23.43
C GLY A 194 -4.55 4.26 -22.02
N ALA A 195 -5.10 3.58 -21.00
CA ALA A 195 -4.79 3.85 -19.59
C ALA A 195 -3.58 3.05 -19.10
N ILE A 196 -2.95 3.57 -18.05
CA ILE A 196 -1.96 2.84 -17.25
C ILE A 196 -2.73 1.96 -16.25
N LEU A 197 -2.28 0.72 -16.04
CA LEU A 197 -2.78 -0.17 -15.01
C LEU A 197 -1.81 -0.21 -13.83
#